data_7e5a908acaaec7e6e97476990aa170d2
#
_entry.id   7e5a908acaaec7e6e97476990aa170d2
#
_cell.length_a   1.000
_cell.length_b   1.000
_cell.length_c   1.000
_cell.angle_alpha   90.00
_cell.angle_beta   90.00
_cell.angle_gamma   90.00
#
_symmetry.space_group_name_H-M   'P 1'
#
loop_
_entity.id
_entity.type
_entity.pdbx_description
1 polymer ?
#
loop_
_entity_poly.entity_id
_entity_poly.type
_entity_poly.pdbx_seq_one_letter_code
_entity_poly.pdbx_strand_id
1 'polypeptide(L)'
;MRKIEYIFIDSDCPNDNNKSSSRAVSLFRYHFTINEEGLVLNPIDICSTVNLIQGPTYDRDKYNKCSISIRFCGSLLPHAWLIDDKVNATKVALQRAALLQLLVKLRKHFPDAKILGVSELDGKELYSKNIIVSDAMNVLRKDLSDIP
;
A
#
# COMPACT_ATOMS: atom_id res chain seq x y z
N MET A 1 2.41 -21.76 -6.71
CA MET A 1 2.08 -20.41 -6.20
C MET A 1 1.46 -19.58 -7.32
N ARG A 2 0.50 -18.71 -7.00
CA ARG A 2 -0.09 -17.84 -8.01
C ARG A 2 0.91 -16.80 -8.52
N LYS A 3 0.73 -16.35 -9.74
CA LYS A 3 1.60 -15.33 -10.33
C LYS A 3 1.28 -13.96 -9.73
N ILE A 4 2.30 -13.24 -9.28
CA ILE A 4 2.15 -11.90 -8.70
C ILE A 4 2.65 -10.87 -9.70
N GLU A 5 1.74 -10.02 -10.14
CA GLU A 5 2.02 -8.93 -11.09
C GLU A 5 1.96 -7.55 -10.43
N TYR A 6 1.31 -7.46 -9.26
CA TYR A 6 1.11 -6.19 -8.56
C TYR A 6 1.35 -6.34 -7.07
N ILE A 7 1.90 -5.30 -6.48
CA ILE A 7 1.94 -5.11 -5.03
C ILE A 7 1.20 -3.81 -4.78
N PHE A 8 0.01 -3.90 -4.18
CA PHE A 8 -0.82 -2.75 -3.88
C PHE A 8 -0.61 -2.26 -2.47
N ILE A 9 -0.52 -0.94 -2.32
CA ILE A 9 -0.46 -0.28 -1.02
C ILE A 9 -1.72 0.55 -0.87
N ASP A 10 -2.47 0.29 0.20
CA ASP A 10 -3.68 1.03 0.55
C ASP A 10 -3.43 1.78 1.86
N SER A 11 -3.47 3.10 1.78
CA SER A 11 -3.25 3.97 2.93
C SER A 11 -4.59 4.26 3.63
N ASP A 12 -4.57 4.30 4.95
CA ASP A 12 -5.75 4.65 5.75
C ASP A 12 -6.03 6.15 5.76
N CYS A 13 -5.08 6.97 5.34
CA CYS A 13 -5.24 8.41 5.40
C CYS A 13 -6.25 8.87 4.34
N PRO A 14 -7.33 9.60 4.71
CA PRO A 14 -8.35 10.03 3.75
C PRO A 14 -7.77 10.88 2.61
N ASN A 15 -6.77 11.70 2.92
CA ASN A 15 -6.14 12.56 1.91
C ASN A 15 -5.37 11.77 0.86
N ASP A 16 -4.96 10.54 1.20
CA ASP A 16 -4.21 9.68 0.27
C ASP A 16 -5.14 8.97 -0.71
N ASN A 17 -6.35 8.60 -0.27
CA ASN A 17 -7.18 7.62 -0.98
C ASN A 17 -8.48 8.13 -1.56
N ASN A 18 -8.86 9.38 -1.36
CA ASN A 18 -10.19 9.89 -1.76
C ASN A 18 -11.35 9.09 -1.17
N LYS A 19 -11.11 8.33 -0.11
CA LYS A 19 -12.09 7.52 0.58
C LYS A 19 -12.32 8.04 1.99
N SER A 20 -13.48 7.75 2.54
CA SER A 20 -13.69 7.93 3.97
C SER A 20 -12.82 6.94 4.74
N SER A 21 -11.96 7.45 5.61
CA SER A 21 -11.14 6.62 6.49
C SER A 21 -11.91 6.13 7.72
N SER A 22 -13.10 6.66 7.97
CA SER A 22 -13.92 6.27 9.13
C SER A 22 -14.47 4.85 9.00
N ARG A 23 -14.43 4.31 7.82
CA ARG A 23 -14.91 2.98 7.53
C ARG A 23 -14.00 1.93 8.15
N ALA A 24 -14.57 1.04 8.96
CA ALA A 24 -13.82 -0.09 9.47
C ALA A 24 -13.34 -0.94 8.30
N VAL A 25 -12.03 -1.15 8.22
CA VAL A 25 -11.43 -1.94 7.15
C VAL A 25 -11.10 -3.31 7.72
N SER A 26 -11.61 -4.35 7.07
CA SER A 26 -11.31 -5.71 7.47
C SER A 26 -9.83 -6.04 7.22
N LEU A 27 -9.15 -6.56 8.22
CA LEU A 27 -7.78 -7.06 8.07
C LEU A 27 -7.70 -8.20 7.05
N PHE A 28 -8.82 -8.87 6.79
CA PHE A 28 -8.87 -9.98 5.82
C PHE A 28 -8.84 -9.55 4.35
N ARG A 29 -8.76 -8.25 4.09
CA ARG A 29 -8.55 -7.72 2.74
C ARG A 29 -7.09 -7.54 2.38
N TYR A 30 -6.19 -7.80 3.32
CA TYR A 30 -4.77 -7.50 3.13
C TYR A 30 -3.93 -8.70 3.52
N HIS A 31 -2.90 -8.93 2.74
CA HIS A 31 -1.88 -9.92 3.09
C HIS A 31 -1.01 -9.41 4.23
N PHE A 32 -0.71 -8.12 4.20
CA PHE A 32 0.11 -7.47 5.22
C PHE A 32 -0.56 -6.20 5.71
N THR A 33 -0.37 -5.90 6.98
CA THR A 33 -0.76 -4.63 7.58
C THR A 33 0.44 -4.07 8.33
N ILE A 34 0.78 -2.82 8.05
CA ILE A 34 1.78 -2.09 8.82
C ILE A 34 1.00 -1.16 9.74
N ASN A 35 1.05 -1.44 11.04
CA ASN A 35 0.27 -0.68 12.02
C ASN A 35 0.94 0.66 12.37
N GLU A 36 0.29 1.42 13.26
CA GLU A 36 0.76 2.75 13.64
C GLU A 36 2.12 2.74 14.34
N GLU A 37 2.50 1.62 14.95
CA GLU A 37 3.80 1.45 15.62
C GLU A 37 4.88 0.93 14.68
N GLY A 38 4.55 0.67 13.41
CA GLY A 38 5.50 0.13 12.45
C GLY A 38 5.65 -1.38 12.51
N LEU A 39 4.75 -2.08 13.21
CA LEU A 39 4.75 -3.54 13.21
C LEU A 39 4.09 -4.08 11.95
N VAL A 40 4.68 -5.11 11.38
CA VAL A 40 4.16 -5.77 10.19
C VAL A 40 3.39 -7.01 10.61
N LEU A 41 2.10 -7.02 10.30
CA LEU A 41 1.21 -8.16 10.53
C LEU A 41 0.94 -8.85 9.19
N ASN A 42 0.89 -10.18 9.22
CA ASN A 42 0.60 -10.97 8.02
C ASN A 42 -0.58 -11.92 8.29
N PRO A 43 -1.82 -11.38 8.32
CA PRO A 43 -3.00 -12.18 8.66
C PRO A 43 -3.40 -13.20 7.60
N ILE A 44 -3.01 -12.96 6.35
CA ILE A 44 -3.37 -13.85 5.23
C ILE A 44 -2.11 -14.20 4.45
N ASP A 45 -1.95 -15.49 4.18
CA ASP A 45 -0.82 -15.99 3.40
C ASP A 45 -0.84 -15.42 1.98
N ILE A 46 0.33 -15.05 1.46
CA ILE A 46 0.45 -14.47 0.12
C ILE A 46 0.04 -15.44 -0.99
N CYS A 47 -0.04 -16.73 -0.72
CA CYS A 47 -0.56 -17.72 -1.67
C CYS A 47 -2.06 -17.61 -1.85
N SER A 48 -2.76 -16.96 -0.91
CA SER A 48 -4.21 -16.78 -0.97
C SER A 48 -4.58 -15.49 -1.68
N THR A 49 -5.70 -15.52 -2.38
CA THR A 49 -6.28 -14.33 -3.00
C THR A 49 -7.10 -13.55 -1.98
N VAL A 50 -6.95 -12.23 -1.94
CA VAL A 50 -7.79 -11.35 -1.12
C VAL A 50 -8.57 -10.40 -2.01
N ASN A 51 -9.72 -9.93 -1.53
CA ASN A 51 -10.63 -9.05 -2.28
C ASN A 51 -10.38 -7.59 -1.94
N LEU A 52 -9.17 -7.09 -2.20
CA LEU A 52 -8.85 -5.69 -1.97
C LEU A 52 -9.62 -4.78 -2.92
N ILE A 53 -9.54 -5.09 -4.21
CA ILE A 53 -10.19 -4.29 -5.25
C ILE A 53 -11.66 -4.69 -5.32
N GLN A 54 -12.57 -3.74 -5.08
CA GLN A 54 -14.00 -3.98 -5.01
C GLN A 54 -14.76 -3.01 -5.91
N GLY A 55 -16.07 -3.23 -6.02
CA GLY A 55 -16.96 -2.40 -6.80
C GLY A 55 -17.26 -2.99 -8.18
N PRO A 56 -17.99 -2.26 -9.02
CA PRO A 56 -18.38 -2.72 -10.36
C PRO A 56 -17.27 -2.60 -11.38
N THR A 57 -16.06 -2.92 -10.99
CA THR A 57 -14.87 -2.86 -11.85
C THR A 57 -14.70 -4.18 -12.58
N TYR A 58 -14.66 -4.14 -13.90
CA TYR A 58 -14.55 -5.34 -14.70
C TYR A 58 -13.21 -6.07 -14.52
N ASP A 59 -12.15 -5.39 -14.10
CA ASP A 59 -10.82 -5.98 -13.91
C ASP A 59 -10.51 -6.35 -12.46
N ARG A 60 -11.46 -6.18 -11.53
CA ARG A 60 -11.19 -6.43 -10.10
C ARG A 60 -10.67 -7.84 -9.83
N ASP A 61 -11.24 -8.85 -10.46
CA ASP A 61 -10.83 -10.23 -10.25
C ASP A 61 -9.41 -10.47 -10.77
N LYS A 62 -9.07 -9.85 -11.90
CA LYS A 62 -7.74 -9.90 -12.45
C LYS A 62 -6.72 -9.33 -11.46
N TYR A 63 -6.98 -8.14 -10.94
CA TYR A 63 -6.08 -7.51 -9.97
C TYR A 63 -5.96 -8.35 -8.71
N ASN A 64 -7.07 -8.79 -8.14
CA ASN A 64 -7.06 -9.56 -6.89
C ASN A 64 -6.34 -10.90 -7.03
N LYS A 65 -6.46 -11.56 -8.18
CA LYS A 65 -5.84 -12.86 -8.41
C LYS A 65 -4.32 -12.81 -8.55
N CYS A 66 -3.77 -11.66 -8.94
CA CYS A 66 -2.35 -11.54 -9.24
C CYS A 66 -1.66 -10.45 -8.40
N SER A 67 -2.16 -10.17 -7.22
CA SER A 67 -1.60 -9.11 -6.38
C SER A 67 -1.32 -9.56 -4.95
N ILE A 68 -0.41 -8.83 -4.32
CA ILE A 68 -0.21 -8.81 -2.88
C ILE A 68 -0.69 -7.45 -2.41
N SER A 69 -1.44 -7.42 -1.32
CA SER A 69 -2.02 -6.19 -0.78
C SER A 69 -1.44 -5.86 0.58
N ILE A 70 -1.07 -4.59 0.74
CA ILE A 70 -0.49 -4.05 1.97
C ILE A 70 -1.38 -2.92 2.44
N ARG A 71 -1.84 -3.00 3.70
CA ARG A 71 -2.48 -1.88 4.38
C ARG A 71 -1.42 -1.10 5.13
N PHE A 72 -1.34 0.19 4.86
CA PHE A 72 -0.44 1.10 5.55
C PHE A 72 -1.26 2.02 6.44
N CYS A 73 -1.13 1.86 7.77
CA CYS A 73 -1.89 2.63 8.74
C CYS A 73 -1.24 3.99 8.99
N GLY A 74 -1.19 4.81 7.96
CA GLY A 74 -0.59 6.14 7.99
C GLY A 74 -0.68 6.79 6.64
N SER A 75 -0.07 7.95 6.48
CA SER A 75 -0.06 8.68 5.22
C SER A 75 1.15 8.33 4.37
N LEU A 76 0.93 8.17 3.08
CA LEU A 76 2.01 8.03 2.09
C LEU A 76 2.56 9.38 1.65
N LEU A 77 1.89 10.48 2.01
CA LEU A 77 2.28 11.81 1.56
C LEU A 77 3.58 12.27 2.22
N PRO A 78 4.54 12.81 1.45
CA PRO A 78 5.85 13.20 2.00
C PRO A 78 5.77 14.20 3.14
N HIS A 79 4.83 15.16 3.08
CA HIS A 79 4.70 16.18 4.11
C HIS A 79 4.29 15.60 5.47
N ALA A 80 3.67 14.43 5.49
CA ALA A 80 3.31 13.76 6.75
C ALA A 80 4.55 13.30 7.52
N TRP A 81 5.70 13.24 6.87
CA TRP A 81 6.95 12.82 7.48
C TRP A 81 7.76 14.00 8.02
N LEU A 82 7.32 15.25 7.75
CA LEU A 82 7.95 16.48 8.22
C LEU A 82 7.14 17.03 9.39
N ILE A 83 7.26 16.39 10.55
CA ILE A 83 6.48 16.72 11.73
C ILE A 83 7.41 17.26 12.81
N ASP A 84 7.04 18.40 13.44
CA ASP A 84 7.81 19.01 14.52
C ASP A 84 7.74 18.17 15.82
N ASP A 85 6.70 17.37 16.00
CA ASP A 85 6.55 16.51 17.15
C ASP A 85 7.47 15.29 17.02
N LYS A 86 8.46 15.21 17.90
CA LYS A 86 9.47 14.14 17.86
C LYS A 86 8.87 12.75 18.02
N VAL A 87 7.84 12.61 18.84
CA VAL A 87 7.21 11.29 19.08
C VAL A 87 6.52 10.81 17.80
N ASN A 88 5.72 11.68 17.17
CA ASN A 88 5.04 11.35 15.94
C ASN A 88 6.03 11.17 14.78
N ALA A 89 7.06 11.98 14.71
CA ALA A 89 8.11 11.82 13.69
C ALA A 89 8.80 10.46 13.80
N THR A 90 9.06 9.99 15.02
CA THR A 90 9.65 8.67 15.25
C THR A 90 8.72 7.57 14.79
N LYS A 91 7.41 7.66 15.12
CA LYS A 91 6.42 6.67 14.67
C LYS A 91 6.33 6.62 13.15
N VAL A 92 6.27 7.76 12.50
CA VAL A 92 6.19 7.85 11.04
C VAL A 92 7.45 7.26 10.41
N ALA A 93 8.62 7.55 10.95
CA ALA A 93 9.87 6.99 10.46
C ALA A 93 9.90 5.45 10.60
N LEU A 94 9.40 4.91 11.71
CA LEU A 94 9.33 3.46 11.93
C LEU A 94 8.36 2.81 10.92
N GLN A 95 7.20 3.40 10.70
CA GLN A 95 6.23 2.91 9.72
C GLN A 95 6.83 2.87 8.32
N ARG A 96 7.48 3.96 7.94
CA ARG A 96 8.07 4.06 6.61
C ARG A 96 9.21 3.07 6.42
N ALA A 97 10.05 2.92 7.43
CA ALA A 97 11.14 1.95 7.39
C ALA A 97 10.59 0.52 7.26
N ALA A 98 9.53 0.19 8.01
CA ALA A 98 8.89 -1.11 7.93
C ALA A 98 8.32 -1.37 6.53
N LEU A 99 7.68 -0.38 5.93
CA LEU A 99 7.14 -0.49 4.57
C LEU A 99 8.26 -0.74 3.56
N LEU A 100 9.34 0.03 3.62
CA LEU A 100 10.47 -0.15 2.69
C LEU A 100 11.11 -1.52 2.86
N GLN A 101 11.30 -1.99 4.09
CA GLN A 101 11.87 -3.32 4.34
C GLN A 101 10.98 -4.42 3.77
N LEU A 102 9.67 -4.31 3.96
CA LEU A 102 8.72 -5.27 3.40
C LEU A 102 8.78 -5.26 1.87
N LEU A 103 8.80 -4.10 1.26
CA LEU A 103 8.88 -3.98 -0.19
C LEU A 103 10.18 -4.53 -0.75
N VAL A 104 11.30 -4.36 -0.05
CA VAL A 104 12.58 -4.96 -0.45
C VAL A 104 12.46 -6.48 -0.48
N LYS A 105 11.88 -7.09 0.55
CA LYS A 105 11.67 -8.53 0.61
C LYS A 105 10.77 -9.01 -0.54
N LEU A 106 9.67 -8.33 -0.75
CA LEU A 106 8.72 -8.69 -1.82
C LEU A 106 9.34 -8.53 -3.20
N ARG A 107 10.13 -7.48 -3.41
CA ARG A 107 10.84 -7.27 -4.67
C ARG A 107 11.80 -8.41 -5.00
N LYS A 108 12.46 -8.96 -4.00
CA LYS A 108 13.36 -10.10 -4.20
C LYS A 108 12.62 -11.35 -4.67
N HIS A 109 11.40 -11.56 -4.18
CA HIS A 109 10.59 -12.71 -4.57
C HIS A 109 9.80 -12.47 -5.85
N PHE A 110 9.42 -11.24 -6.11
CA PHE A 110 8.57 -10.85 -7.24
C PHE A 110 9.16 -9.64 -7.95
N PRO A 111 10.31 -9.82 -8.64
CA PRO A 111 11.04 -8.67 -9.22
C PRO A 111 10.28 -7.95 -10.33
N ASP A 112 9.34 -8.63 -10.98
CA ASP A 112 8.58 -8.04 -12.09
C ASP A 112 7.26 -7.41 -11.63
N ALA A 113 6.91 -7.53 -10.35
CA ALA A 113 5.66 -6.96 -9.84
C ALA A 113 5.73 -5.44 -9.76
N LYS A 114 4.66 -4.79 -10.20
CA LYS A 114 4.54 -3.33 -10.13
C LYS A 114 4.04 -2.91 -8.75
N ILE A 115 4.69 -1.95 -8.15
CA ILE A 115 4.30 -1.40 -6.85
C ILE A 115 3.43 -0.18 -7.09
N LEU A 116 2.16 -0.26 -6.70
CA LEU A 116 1.17 0.77 -6.94
C LEU A 116 0.38 1.09 -5.66
N GLY A 117 0.05 2.36 -5.48
CA GLY A 117 -1.01 2.73 -4.55
C GLY A 117 -2.36 2.37 -5.15
N VAL A 118 -3.32 1.95 -4.33
CA VAL A 118 -4.65 1.59 -4.82
C VAL A 118 -5.28 2.74 -5.59
N SER A 119 -5.11 3.98 -5.09
CA SER A 119 -5.68 5.16 -5.74
C SER A 119 -4.96 5.58 -7.04
N GLU A 120 -3.89 4.89 -7.42
CA GLU A 120 -3.26 5.09 -8.73
C GLU A 120 -3.95 4.31 -9.85
N LEU A 121 -4.85 3.40 -9.52
CA LEU A 121 -5.63 2.69 -10.53
C LEU A 121 -6.51 3.66 -11.31
N ASP A 122 -6.80 3.30 -12.56
CA ASP A 122 -7.63 4.13 -13.42
C ASP A 122 -8.97 4.42 -12.77
N GLY A 123 -9.36 5.72 -12.73
CA GLY A 123 -10.60 6.15 -12.13
C GLY A 123 -11.85 5.57 -12.78
N LYS A 124 -11.77 5.12 -14.02
CA LYS A 124 -12.87 4.41 -14.68
C LYS A 124 -13.16 3.08 -14.02
N GLU A 125 -12.19 2.50 -13.35
CA GLU A 125 -12.30 1.19 -12.75
C GLU A 125 -12.78 1.26 -11.31
N LEU A 126 -12.28 2.23 -10.51
CA LEU A 126 -12.56 2.30 -9.08
C LEU A 126 -12.75 3.73 -8.56
N TYR A 127 -11.69 4.51 -8.63
CA TYR A 127 -11.60 5.85 -8.05
C TYR A 127 -11.01 6.79 -9.07
N SER A 128 -11.25 8.07 -8.89
CA SER A 128 -10.51 9.08 -9.63
C SER A 128 -9.03 8.95 -9.27
N LYS A 129 -8.15 9.01 -10.27
CA LYS A 129 -6.72 8.95 -10.04
C LYS A 129 -6.29 10.10 -9.13
N ASN A 130 -5.67 9.77 -8.03
CA ASN A 130 -5.17 10.76 -7.08
C ASN A 130 -3.73 11.14 -7.43
N ILE A 131 -3.54 12.32 -7.99
CA ILE A 131 -2.23 12.80 -8.42
C ILE A 131 -1.27 12.92 -7.22
N ILE A 132 -1.78 13.37 -6.06
CA ILE A 132 -0.96 13.52 -4.85
C ILE A 132 -0.41 12.17 -4.41
N VAL A 133 -1.23 11.14 -4.42
CA VAL A 133 -0.78 9.79 -4.08
C VAL A 133 0.18 9.25 -5.12
N SER A 134 -0.07 9.53 -6.41
CA SER A 134 0.85 9.12 -7.47
C SER A 134 2.23 9.72 -7.28
N ASP A 135 2.32 10.99 -6.90
CA ASP A 135 3.59 11.65 -6.60
C ASP A 135 4.26 11.02 -5.37
N ALA A 136 3.50 10.76 -4.31
CA ALA A 136 4.02 10.10 -3.11
C ALA A 136 4.55 8.70 -3.42
N MET A 137 3.84 7.96 -4.26
CA MET A 137 4.27 6.63 -4.69
C MET A 137 5.53 6.70 -5.54
N ASN A 138 5.68 7.74 -6.36
CA ASN A 138 6.91 7.93 -7.14
C ASN A 138 8.11 8.16 -6.23
N VAL A 139 7.95 8.94 -5.16
CA VAL A 139 9.01 9.13 -4.16
C VAL A 139 9.35 7.81 -3.47
N LEU A 140 8.35 7.05 -3.07
CA LEU A 140 8.53 5.75 -2.42
C LEU A 140 9.28 4.77 -3.35
N ARG A 141 8.85 4.68 -4.61
CA ARG A 141 9.49 3.81 -5.61
C ARG A 141 10.94 4.21 -5.86
N LYS A 142 11.22 5.51 -5.89
CA LYS A 142 12.59 6.02 -6.02
C LYS A 142 13.45 5.63 -4.84
N ASP A 143 12.95 5.84 -3.62
CA ASP A 143 13.65 5.46 -2.41
C ASP A 143 13.94 3.96 -2.39
N LEU A 144 12.97 3.16 -2.82
CA LEU A 144 13.13 1.72 -2.92
C LEU A 144 14.21 1.34 -3.93
N SER A 145 14.26 2.02 -5.08
CA SER A 145 15.28 1.75 -6.11
C SER A 145 16.68 2.08 -5.66
N ASP A 146 16.84 2.99 -4.70
CA ASP A 146 18.14 3.37 -4.14
C ASP A 146 18.67 2.32 -3.13
N ILE A 147 17.84 1.35 -2.75
CA ILE A 147 18.21 0.25 -1.86
C ILE A 147 18.69 -0.93 -2.72
N PRO A 148 19.94 -1.39 -2.53
CA PRO A 148 20.48 -2.51 -3.31
C PRO A 148 19.78 -3.84 -3.10
#